data_57d6f9cb1fe242a4e9364c066f91f8f3
#
_entry.id   57d6f9cb1fe242a4e9364c066f91f8f3
#
_cell.length_a   1.000
_cell.length_b   1.000
_cell.length_c   1.000
_cell.angle_alpha   90.00
_cell.angle_beta   90.00
_cell.angle_gamma   90.00
#
_symmetry.space_group_name_H-M   'P 1'
#
loop_
_entity.id
_entity.type
_entity.pdbx_description
1 polymer ?
#
loop_
_entity_poly.entity_id
_entity_poly.type
_entity_poly.pdbx_seq_one_letter_code
_entity_poly.pdbx_strand_id
1 'polypeptide(L)'
;WQAAKKAAQLLSERENQLQTLVGIVEDKRKVGLLEPLDAELVYVNLSQIFSEISESQITLKNAEVKVQELLPDWTPNTANLSSFTFGVTSYSFKSQWVENHPKVKLARAKWKGQQSKAQLTTMESKANPTIGVSAGKSGDEDLIGVTFSIPLNIRNNYSDTVKAAYSEAIAAEANFRSVYRKQSFEAKANYESLNVSKKYFEQWRKLTEGRLESSANLLNKRWEAGDINTSDYLLVLNQRAEGLHAGIRLENQFKLAEISFVLSMGQLSKFEI
;
A
#
# COMPACT_ATOMS: atom_id res chain seq x y z
N TRP A 1 0.32 -3.05 -11.66
CA TRP A 1 0.59 -3.58 -12.97
C TRP A 1 -0.26 -4.81 -13.28
N GLN A 2 -0.26 -5.88 -12.47
CA GLN A 2 -1.02 -7.12 -12.74
C GLN A 2 -2.51 -6.86 -12.98
N ALA A 3 -3.15 -6.04 -12.15
CA ALA A 3 -4.57 -5.69 -12.33
C ALA A 3 -4.80 -4.90 -13.63
N ALA A 4 -3.93 -3.94 -13.94
CA ALA A 4 -4.01 -3.18 -15.20
C ALA A 4 -3.80 -4.09 -16.43
N LYS A 5 -2.87 -5.05 -16.34
CA LYS A 5 -2.64 -6.04 -17.41
C LYS A 5 -3.87 -6.93 -17.63
N LYS A 6 -4.47 -7.46 -16.54
CA LYS A 6 -5.71 -8.26 -16.63
C LYS A 6 -6.87 -7.46 -17.24
N ALA A 7 -7.03 -6.19 -16.84
CA ALA A 7 -8.06 -5.32 -17.38
C ALA A 7 -7.87 -5.05 -18.88
N ALA A 8 -6.63 -4.76 -19.31
CA ALA A 8 -6.30 -4.54 -20.71
C ALA A 8 -6.51 -5.81 -21.56
N GLN A 9 -6.15 -6.97 -21.03
CA GLN A 9 -6.42 -8.25 -21.70
C GLN A 9 -7.93 -8.51 -21.87
N LEU A 10 -8.72 -8.30 -20.82
CA LEU A 10 -10.18 -8.48 -20.87
C LEU A 10 -10.82 -7.58 -21.93
N LEU A 11 -10.38 -6.32 -22.03
CA LEU A 11 -10.90 -5.40 -23.05
C LEU A 11 -10.46 -5.77 -24.46
N SER A 12 -9.23 -6.26 -24.64
CA SER A 12 -8.77 -6.75 -25.94
C SER A 12 -9.56 -8.00 -26.40
N GLU A 13 -9.87 -8.92 -25.49
CA GLU A 13 -10.73 -10.07 -25.78
C GLU A 13 -12.14 -9.62 -26.19
N ARG A 14 -12.69 -8.62 -25.50
CA ARG A 14 -13.99 -8.06 -25.82
C ARG A 14 -14.00 -7.34 -27.17
N GLU A 15 -12.96 -6.62 -27.52
CA GLU A 15 -12.78 -6.02 -28.85
C GLU A 15 -12.85 -7.08 -29.94
N ASN A 16 -12.08 -8.16 -29.80
CA ASN A 16 -12.07 -9.27 -30.76
C ASN A 16 -13.45 -9.92 -30.90
N GLN A 17 -14.17 -10.10 -29.79
CA GLN A 17 -15.53 -10.62 -29.81
C GLN A 17 -16.49 -9.71 -30.59
N LEU A 18 -16.40 -8.40 -30.38
CA LEU A 18 -17.27 -7.45 -31.10
C LEU A 18 -16.88 -7.25 -32.55
N GLN A 19 -15.60 -7.31 -32.90
CA GLN A 19 -15.19 -7.29 -34.31
C GLN A 19 -15.72 -8.53 -35.07
N THR A 20 -15.70 -9.69 -34.43
CA THR A 20 -16.33 -10.90 -34.99
C THR A 20 -17.84 -10.72 -35.16
N LEU A 21 -18.48 -10.11 -34.15
CA LEU A 21 -19.93 -9.82 -34.21
C LEU A 21 -20.29 -8.86 -35.34
N VAL A 22 -19.44 -7.80 -35.58
CA VAL A 22 -19.62 -6.89 -36.72
C VAL A 22 -19.68 -7.67 -38.03
N GLY A 23 -18.78 -8.61 -38.27
CA GLY A 23 -18.77 -9.43 -39.48
C GLY A 23 -20.08 -10.24 -39.65
N ILE A 24 -20.56 -10.89 -38.59
CA ILE A 24 -21.81 -11.65 -38.60
C ILE A 24 -23.02 -10.75 -38.86
N VAL A 25 -23.05 -9.57 -38.23
CA VAL A 25 -24.13 -8.57 -38.39
C VAL A 25 -24.17 -8.05 -39.81
N GLU A 26 -23.02 -7.74 -40.41
CA GLU A 26 -22.98 -7.31 -41.82
C GLU A 26 -23.49 -8.37 -42.78
N ASP A 27 -23.12 -9.62 -42.56
CA ASP A 27 -23.57 -10.72 -43.42
C ASP A 27 -25.08 -10.96 -43.26
N LYS A 28 -25.62 -10.96 -42.04
CA LYS A 28 -27.08 -11.06 -41.81
C LYS A 28 -27.84 -9.86 -42.39
N ARG A 29 -27.29 -8.65 -42.34
CA ARG A 29 -27.87 -7.45 -42.94
C ARG A 29 -27.95 -7.54 -44.47
N LYS A 30 -26.91 -8.02 -45.14
CA LYS A 30 -26.86 -8.17 -46.59
C LYS A 30 -27.97 -9.09 -47.12
N VAL A 31 -28.36 -10.11 -46.35
CA VAL A 31 -29.44 -11.07 -46.71
C VAL A 31 -30.79 -10.71 -46.10
N GLY A 32 -30.93 -9.54 -45.47
CA GLY A 32 -32.19 -9.05 -44.92
C GLY A 32 -32.68 -9.77 -43.68
N LEU A 33 -31.82 -10.49 -42.97
CA LEU A 33 -32.11 -11.21 -41.73
C LEU A 33 -31.93 -10.38 -40.46
N LEU A 34 -31.47 -9.14 -40.57
CA LEU A 34 -31.26 -8.25 -39.42
C LEU A 34 -31.77 -6.84 -39.73
N GLU A 35 -32.44 -6.22 -38.75
CA GLU A 35 -32.88 -4.85 -38.89
C GLU A 35 -31.69 -3.86 -38.90
N PRO A 36 -31.77 -2.75 -39.69
CA PRO A 36 -30.68 -1.77 -39.74
C PRO A 36 -30.30 -1.20 -38.37
N LEU A 37 -31.27 -1.02 -37.47
CA LEU A 37 -31.04 -0.49 -36.12
C LEU A 37 -30.17 -1.45 -35.29
N ASP A 38 -30.35 -2.74 -35.41
CA ASP A 38 -29.53 -3.73 -34.68
C ASP A 38 -28.05 -3.69 -35.09
N ALA A 39 -27.79 -3.45 -36.40
CA ALA A 39 -26.43 -3.25 -36.87
C ALA A 39 -25.77 -1.99 -36.25
N GLU A 40 -26.52 -0.87 -36.22
CA GLU A 40 -26.03 0.38 -35.64
C GLU A 40 -25.71 0.24 -34.13
N LEU A 41 -26.48 -0.54 -33.38
CA LEU A 41 -26.22 -0.83 -31.97
C LEU A 41 -24.85 -1.52 -31.75
N VAL A 42 -24.46 -2.42 -32.64
CA VAL A 42 -23.18 -3.11 -32.58
C VAL A 42 -22.03 -2.12 -32.83
N TYR A 43 -22.16 -1.22 -33.81
CA TYR A 43 -21.16 -0.19 -34.09
C TYR A 43 -21.01 0.81 -32.94
N VAL A 44 -22.12 1.23 -32.32
CA VAL A 44 -22.11 2.11 -31.16
C VAL A 44 -21.38 1.44 -29.98
N ASN A 45 -21.67 0.17 -29.69
CA ASN A 45 -20.97 -0.59 -28.66
C ASN A 45 -19.47 -0.72 -28.95
N LEU A 46 -19.07 -1.00 -30.19
CA LEU A 46 -17.66 -1.07 -30.57
C LEU A 46 -16.96 0.29 -30.38
N SER A 47 -17.63 1.39 -30.72
CA SER A 47 -17.10 2.74 -30.50
C SER A 47 -16.84 3.04 -29.01
N GLN A 48 -17.75 2.63 -28.13
CA GLN A 48 -17.57 2.78 -26.69
C GLN A 48 -16.36 1.97 -26.18
N ILE A 49 -16.20 0.74 -26.68
CA ILE A 49 -15.09 -0.12 -26.30
C ILE A 49 -13.74 0.45 -26.71
N PHE A 50 -13.61 1.09 -27.86
CA PHE A 50 -12.35 1.75 -28.23
C PHE A 50 -11.94 2.81 -27.22
N SER A 51 -12.88 3.56 -26.65
CA SER A 51 -12.58 4.51 -25.56
C SER A 51 -12.10 3.79 -24.31
N GLU A 52 -12.77 2.73 -23.89
CA GLU A 52 -12.39 1.93 -22.71
C GLU A 52 -11.01 1.26 -22.90
N ILE A 53 -10.72 0.74 -24.10
CA ILE A 53 -9.43 0.15 -24.45
C ILE A 53 -8.31 1.20 -24.36
N SER A 54 -8.55 2.38 -24.94
CA SER A 54 -7.57 3.48 -24.88
C SER A 54 -7.22 3.85 -23.44
N GLU A 55 -8.22 4.05 -22.59
CA GLU A 55 -8.02 4.37 -21.18
C GLU A 55 -7.30 3.25 -20.42
N SER A 56 -7.67 1.99 -20.68
CA SER A 56 -7.05 0.83 -20.06
C SER A 56 -5.59 0.65 -20.50
N GLN A 57 -5.28 0.86 -21.78
CA GLN A 57 -3.91 0.82 -22.29
C GLN A 57 -3.03 1.92 -21.69
N ILE A 58 -3.56 3.14 -21.56
CA ILE A 58 -2.86 4.24 -20.88
C ILE A 58 -2.58 3.86 -19.42
N THR A 59 -3.58 3.30 -18.74
CA THR A 59 -3.43 2.85 -17.36
C THR A 59 -2.36 1.75 -17.22
N LEU A 60 -2.33 0.80 -18.16
CA LEU A 60 -1.30 -0.24 -18.20
C LEU A 60 0.09 0.36 -18.43
N LYS A 61 0.24 1.28 -19.39
CA LYS A 61 1.53 1.94 -19.64
C LYS A 61 2.02 2.74 -18.44
N ASN A 62 1.15 3.48 -17.79
CA ASN A 62 1.49 4.21 -16.56
C ASN A 62 1.91 3.25 -15.43
N ALA A 63 1.27 2.08 -15.33
CA ALA A 63 1.65 1.07 -14.35
C ALA A 63 3.00 0.41 -14.68
N GLU A 64 3.31 0.19 -15.95
CA GLU A 64 4.61 -0.31 -16.44
C GLU A 64 5.74 0.67 -16.08
N VAL A 65 5.55 1.97 -16.36
CA VAL A 65 6.54 3.01 -16.01
C VAL A 65 6.79 3.06 -14.51
N LYS A 66 5.75 2.95 -13.67
CA LYS A 66 5.93 2.90 -12.20
C LYS A 66 6.70 1.68 -11.72
N VAL A 67 6.56 0.53 -12.38
CA VAL A 67 7.37 -0.65 -12.06
C VAL A 67 8.81 -0.45 -12.49
N GLN A 68 9.06 0.12 -13.67
CA GLN A 68 10.41 0.42 -14.16
C GLN A 68 11.13 1.47 -13.32
N GLU A 69 10.40 2.45 -12.75
CA GLU A 69 10.96 3.41 -11.78
C GLU A 69 11.57 2.71 -10.56
N LEU A 70 10.95 1.64 -10.09
CA LEU A 70 11.42 0.86 -8.94
C LEU A 70 12.40 -0.24 -9.33
N LEU A 71 12.27 -0.79 -10.51
CA LEU A 71 13.02 -1.92 -11.05
C LEU A 71 13.46 -1.58 -12.49
N PRO A 72 14.57 -0.83 -12.68
CA PRO A 72 14.98 -0.32 -14.00
C PRO A 72 15.19 -1.40 -15.07
N ASP A 73 15.65 -2.58 -14.69
CA ASP A 73 15.89 -3.72 -15.60
C ASP A 73 14.65 -4.56 -15.89
N TRP A 74 13.49 -4.18 -15.30
CA TRP A 74 12.27 -4.92 -15.51
C TRP A 74 11.65 -4.62 -16.87
N THR A 75 11.19 -5.68 -17.56
CA THR A 75 10.41 -5.58 -18.78
C THR A 75 9.10 -6.38 -18.65
N PRO A 76 8.00 -5.99 -19.31
CA PRO A 76 6.71 -6.67 -19.21
C PRO A 76 6.74 -8.15 -19.62
N ASN A 77 7.71 -8.55 -20.46
CA ASN A 77 7.82 -9.92 -20.99
C ASN A 77 8.71 -10.84 -20.14
N THR A 78 9.60 -10.29 -19.30
CA THR A 78 10.54 -11.09 -18.50
C THR A 78 10.00 -11.50 -17.14
N ALA A 79 8.89 -10.93 -16.73
CA ALA A 79 8.38 -11.12 -15.39
C ALA A 79 7.21 -12.09 -15.35
N ASN A 80 7.49 -13.34 -15.13
CA ASN A 80 6.65 -14.13 -14.22
C ASN A 80 6.78 -13.50 -12.82
N LEU A 81 6.23 -12.30 -12.62
CA LEU A 81 5.88 -11.86 -11.28
C LEU A 81 4.79 -12.83 -10.83
N SER A 82 5.25 -13.96 -10.29
CA SER A 82 4.39 -14.93 -9.63
C SER A 82 3.44 -14.13 -8.75
N SER A 83 2.20 -14.52 -8.74
CA SER A 83 1.19 -13.91 -7.88
C SER A 83 1.74 -13.93 -6.46
N PHE A 84 2.31 -12.79 -6.03
CA PHE A 84 2.88 -12.66 -4.71
C PHE A 84 1.73 -12.86 -3.72
N THR A 85 1.77 -13.95 -3.03
CA THR A 85 0.89 -14.24 -1.91
C THR A 85 1.75 -14.12 -0.67
N PHE A 86 1.39 -13.19 0.20
CA PHE A 86 1.98 -13.16 1.53
C PHE A 86 1.57 -14.44 2.26
N GLY A 87 2.05 -15.58 2.04
CA GLY A 87 1.78 -16.90 2.64
C GLY A 87 1.08 -16.98 4.01
N VAL A 88 0.37 -15.92 4.38
CA VAL A 88 -0.34 -15.75 5.64
C VAL A 88 -1.71 -16.39 5.51
N THR A 89 -1.82 -17.61 5.98
CA THR A 89 -3.07 -18.38 6.01
C THR A 89 -4.11 -17.78 6.94
N SER A 90 -3.68 -16.98 7.94
CA SER A 90 -4.56 -16.34 8.91
C SER A 90 -4.03 -14.97 9.34
N TYR A 91 -4.79 -13.93 9.08
CA TYR A 91 -4.50 -12.57 9.54
C TYR A 91 -5.12 -12.37 10.92
N SER A 92 -4.30 -12.01 11.90
CA SER A 92 -4.77 -11.60 13.22
C SER A 92 -4.11 -10.30 13.62
N PHE A 93 -4.89 -9.38 14.19
CA PHE A 93 -4.34 -8.17 14.76
C PHE A 93 -3.68 -8.47 16.11
N LYS A 94 -2.39 -8.12 16.25
CA LYS A 94 -1.66 -8.22 17.53
C LYS A 94 -1.07 -6.86 17.87
N SER A 95 -1.51 -6.26 18.98
CA SER A 95 -1.01 -4.94 19.44
C SER A 95 0.51 -4.92 19.64
N GLN A 96 1.11 -6.05 20.04
CA GLN A 96 2.57 -6.20 20.21
C GLN A 96 3.36 -5.90 18.94
N TRP A 97 2.79 -6.13 17.74
CA TRP A 97 3.47 -5.80 16.49
C TRP A 97 3.59 -4.30 16.28
N VAL A 98 2.55 -3.54 16.68
CA VAL A 98 2.57 -2.07 16.63
C VAL A 98 3.70 -1.51 17.51
N GLU A 99 3.90 -2.07 18.71
CA GLU A 99 4.98 -1.65 19.61
C GLU A 99 6.38 -1.84 18.99
N ASN A 100 6.52 -2.86 18.16
CA ASN A 100 7.74 -3.21 17.45
C ASN A 100 7.88 -2.51 16.08
N HIS A 101 6.87 -1.76 15.65
CA HIS A 101 6.90 -1.04 14.39
C HIS A 101 8.08 -0.03 14.35
N PRO A 102 8.84 0.06 13.24
CA PRO A 102 10.03 0.93 13.16
C PRO A 102 9.77 2.40 13.52
N LYS A 103 8.65 2.97 13.06
CA LYS A 103 8.26 4.36 13.41
C LYS A 103 8.03 4.53 14.90
N VAL A 104 7.43 3.55 15.56
CA VAL A 104 7.14 3.57 17.00
C VAL A 104 8.44 3.41 17.80
N LYS A 105 9.31 2.48 17.38
CA LYS A 105 10.65 2.31 17.98
C LYS A 105 11.48 3.58 17.87
N LEU A 106 11.49 4.22 16.72
CA LEU A 106 12.20 5.49 16.50
C LEU A 106 11.69 6.59 17.43
N ALA A 107 10.36 6.78 17.51
CA ALA A 107 9.78 7.80 18.39
C ALA A 107 10.06 7.52 19.87
N ARG A 108 10.01 6.23 20.29
CA ARG A 108 10.40 5.79 21.64
C ARG A 108 11.86 6.06 21.94
N ALA A 109 12.76 5.79 21.00
CA ALA A 109 14.20 6.05 21.16
C ALA A 109 14.48 7.54 21.28
N LYS A 110 13.83 8.40 20.49
CA LYS A 110 13.92 9.86 20.58
C LYS A 110 13.45 10.36 21.96
N TRP A 111 12.31 9.88 22.45
CA TRP A 111 11.82 10.22 23.79
C TRP A 111 12.83 9.82 24.88
N LYS A 112 13.30 8.57 24.87
CA LYS A 112 14.32 8.11 25.82
C LYS A 112 15.60 8.94 25.75
N GLY A 113 16.06 9.32 24.55
CA GLY A 113 17.21 10.18 24.36
C GLY A 113 17.03 11.56 25.01
N GLN A 114 15.86 12.20 24.82
CA GLN A 114 15.56 13.48 25.45
C GLN A 114 15.43 13.36 26.98
N GLN A 115 14.88 12.26 27.48
CA GLN A 115 14.84 11.99 28.92
C GLN A 115 16.25 11.87 29.52
N SER A 116 17.16 11.13 28.86
CA SER A 116 18.55 11.00 29.27
C SER A 116 19.29 12.36 29.21
N LYS A 117 19.02 13.17 28.17
CA LYS A 117 19.57 14.53 28.05
C LYS A 117 19.13 15.43 29.19
N ALA A 118 17.85 15.39 29.60
CA ALA A 118 17.34 16.15 30.72
C ALA A 118 18.02 15.72 32.05
N GLN A 119 18.24 14.42 32.25
CA GLN A 119 18.98 13.89 33.38
C GLN A 119 20.44 14.37 33.40
N LEU A 120 21.11 14.31 32.24
CA LEU A 120 22.48 14.79 32.08
C LEU A 120 22.58 16.29 32.39
N THR A 121 21.70 17.12 31.81
CA THR A 121 21.63 18.55 32.09
C THR A 121 21.44 18.84 33.59
N THR A 122 20.63 18.02 34.27
CA THR A 122 20.45 18.12 35.72
C THR A 122 21.73 17.77 36.48
N MET A 123 22.50 16.80 36.03
CA MET A 123 23.78 16.44 36.65
C MET A 123 24.84 17.51 36.38
N GLU A 124 24.94 18.03 35.17
CA GLU A 124 25.86 19.08 34.77
C GLU A 124 25.58 20.42 35.47
N SER A 125 24.34 20.69 35.90
CA SER A 125 23.98 21.88 36.67
C SER A 125 24.46 21.84 38.11
N LYS A 126 24.85 20.67 38.63
CA LYS A 126 25.40 20.51 39.97
C LYS A 126 26.88 20.88 39.98
N ALA A 127 27.33 21.40 41.13
CA ALA A 127 28.75 21.67 41.36
C ALA A 127 29.56 20.37 41.24
N ASN A 128 30.56 20.37 40.38
CA ASN A 128 31.43 19.22 40.17
C ASN A 128 32.78 19.50 40.87
N PRO A 129 33.03 18.95 42.07
CA PRO A 129 34.29 19.16 42.80
C PRO A 129 35.45 18.50 42.04
N THR A 130 36.56 19.23 41.97
CA THR A 130 37.77 18.74 41.33
C THR A 130 38.86 18.58 42.40
N ILE A 131 39.52 17.44 42.42
CA ILE A 131 40.69 17.16 43.24
C ILE A 131 41.89 17.05 42.31
N GLY A 132 42.92 17.85 42.55
CA GLY A 132 44.15 17.81 41.78
C GLY A 132 45.34 17.48 42.71
N VAL A 133 46.27 16.72 42.17
CA VAL A 133 47.59 16.51 42.81
C VAL A 133 48.62 17.10 41.87
N SER A 134 49.50 17.95 42.43
CA SER A 134 50.59 18.54 41.69
C SER A 134 51.93 18.24 42.37
N ALA A 135 52.93 17.92 41.60
CA ALA A 135 54.31 17.77 42.06
C ALA A 135 55.19 18.72 41.24
N GLY A 136 56.15 19.38 41.92
CA GLY A 136 57.05 20.33 41.27
C GLY A 136 58.31 20.54 42.10
N LYS A 137 59.31 21.29 41.57
CA LYS A 137 60.50 21.69 42.27
C LYS A 137 60.54 23.22 42.39
N SER A 138 60.91 23.69 43.54
CA SER A 138 61.20 25.11 43.76
C SER A 138 62.64 25.21 44.29
N GLY A 139 63.60 25.50 43.41
CA GLY A 139 65.02 25.39 43.71
C GLY A 139 65.44 23.94 43.94
N ASP A 140 66.07 23.63 45.12
CA ASP A 140 66.47 22.28 45.51
C ASP A 140 65.37 21.48 46.26
N GLU A 141 64.22 22.08 46.53
CA GLU A 141 63.16 21.46 47.33
C GLU A 141 62.06 20.83 46.40
N ASP A 142 61.67 19.62 46.72
CA ASP A 142 60.52 18.91 46.06
C ASP A 142 59.18 19.33 46.71
N LEU A 143 58.29 19.84 45.97
CA LEU A 143 56.96 20.28 46.42
C LEU A 143 55.87 19.33 45.94
N ILE A 144 55.04 18.92 46.86
CA ILE A 144 53.78 18.14 46.54
C ILE A 144 52.63 18.99 47.06
N GLY A 145 51.67 19.26 46.13
CA GLY A 145 50.48 20.04 46.45
C GLY A 145 49.21 19.21 46.16
N VAL A 146 48.21 19.39 47.00
CA VAL A 146 46.83 18.85 46.75
C VAL A 146 45.92 20.06 46.64
N THR A 147 45.14 20.07 45.51
CA THR A 147 44.19 21.15 45.25
C THR A 147 42.79 20.59 45.31
N PHE A 148 41.90 21.28 46.03
CA PHE A 148 40.48 21.01 46.04
C PHE A 148 39.77 22.26 45.54
N SER A 149 38.91 22.09 44.50
CA SER A 149 38.19 23.18 43.91
C SER A 149 36.69 22.79 43.73
N ILE A 150 35.79 23.69 44.16
CA ILE A 150 34.34 23.54 43.94
C ILE A 150 33.88 24.78 43.17
N PRO A 151 33.30 24.60 41.94
CA PRO A 151 32.71 25.71 41.23
C PRO A 151 31.43 26.17 41.94
N LEU A 152 31.40 27.48 42.30
CA LEU A 152 30.22 28.09 42.94
C LEU A 152 29.35 28.75 41.84
N ASN A 153 28.18 28.18 41.55
CA ASN A 153 27.26 28.66 40.53
C ASN A 153 26.38 29.83 41.05
N ILE A 154 27.02 30.94 41.50
CA ILE A 154 26.36 32.06 42.19
C ILE A 154 25.52 32.90 41.19
N ARG A 155 26.02 33.10 39.97
CA ARG A 155 25.34 33.96 38.94
C ARG A 155 24.33 33.22 38.09
N ASN A 156 24.50 31.92 37.88
CA ASN A 156 23.61 31.09 37.10
C ASN A 156 23.46 29.73 37.78
N ASN A 157 22.26 29.44 38.25
CA ASN A 157 21.96 28.16 38.88
C ASN A 157 21.45 27.10 37.87
N TYR A 158 21.47 27.40 36.56
CA TYR A 158 21.05 26.53 35.45
C TYR A 158 19.61 26.01 35.54
N SER A 159 18.79 26.54 36.47
CA SER A 159 17.43 26.11 36.73
C SER A 159 16.57 26.17 35.47
N ASP A 160 16.68 27.24 34.68
CA ASP A 160 15.86 27.37 33.47
C ASP A 160 16.32 26.47 32.32
N THR A 161 17.63 26.20 32.22
CA THR A 161 18.20 25.22 31.31
C THR A 161 17.69 23.81 31.62
N VAL A 162 17.64 23.44 32.90
CA VAL A 162 17.08 22.16 33.36
C VAL A 162 15.60 22.08 33.09
N LYS A 163 14.81 23.12 33.38
CA LYS A 163 13.37 23.17 33.04
C LYS A 163 13.12 23.03 31.55
N ALA A 164 13.91 23.72 30.73
CA ALA A 164 13.82 23.60 29.25
C ALA A 164 14.09 22.17 28.80
N ALA A 165 15.13 21.50 29.30
CA ALA A 165 15.44 20.12 28.95
C ALA A 165 14.33 19.13 29.36
N TYR A 166 13.69 19.31 30.51
CA TYR A 166 12.51 18.52 30.91
C TYR A 166 11.30 18.80 30.03
N SER A 167 11.08 20.04 29.63
CA SER A 167 9.99 20.39 28.69
C SER A 167 10.18 19.74 27.34
N GLU A 168 11.42 19.68 26.82
CA GLU A 168 11.76 18.94 25.61
C GLU A 168 11.48 17.43 25.77
N ALA A 169 11.79 16.85 26.92
CA ALA A 169 11.52 15.43 27.19
C ALA A 169 9.99 15.15 27.25
N ILE A 170 9.21 16.04 27.85
CA ILE A 170 7.74 15.95 27.88
C ILE A 170 7.15 16.06 26.46
N ALA A 171 7.66 17.00 25.66
CA ALA A 171 7.25 17.15 24.26
C ALA A 171 7.58 15.90 23.43
N ALA A 172 8.75 15.31 23.63
CA ALA A 172 9.15 14.06 22.97
C ALA A 172 8.27 12.87 23.40
N GLU A 173 7.86 12.80 24.67
CA GLU A 173 6.90 11.80 25.16
C GLU A 173 5.53 11.96 24.50
N ALA A 174 5.01 13.18 24.45
CA ALA A 174 3.74 13.47 23.79
C ALA A 174 3.77 13.08 22.30
N ASN A 175 4.89 13.35 21.63
CA ASN A 175 5.10 12.91 20.24
C ASN A 175 5.13 11.37 20.13
N PHE A 176 5.85 10.68 21.00
CA PHE A 176 5.85 9.20 21.03
C PHE A 176 4.44 8.64 21.20
N ARG A 177 3.66 9.15 22.16
CA ARG A 177 2.28 8.72 22.42
C ARG A 177 1.38 8.97 21.19
N SER A 178 1.58 10.11 20.51
CA SER A 178 0.85 10.44 19.28
C SER A 178 1.17 9.46 18.13
N VAL A 179 2.47 9.20 17.90
CA VAL A 179 2.92 8.24 16.88
C VAL A 179 2.41 6.83 17.16
N TYR A 180 2.50 6.37 18.41
CA TYR A 180 1.99 5.06 18.82
C TYR A 180 0.48 4.93 18.57
N ARG A 181 -0.29 5.94 19.02
CA ARG A 181 -1.75 5.95 18.81
C ARG A 181 -2.11 5.94 17.32
N LYS A 182 -1.48 6.82 16.53
CA LYS A 182 -1.70 6.88 15.08
C LYS A 182 -1.42 5.51 14.43
N GLN A 183 -0.27 4.89 14.73
CA GLN A 183 0.11 3.61 14.17
C GLN A 183 -0.85 2.48 14.60
N SER A 184 -1.35 2.50 15.85
CA SER A 184 -2.34 1.52 16.34
C SER A 184 -3.65 1.62 15.58
N PHE A 185 -4.17 2.83 15.36
CA PHE A 185 -5.41 3.02 14.61
C PHE A 185 -5.24 2.73 13.13
N GLU A 186 -4.10 3.08 12.53
CA GLU A 186 -3.77 2.75 11.14
C GLU A 186 -3.72 1.23 10.93
N ALA A 187 -3.05 0.50 11.80
CA ALA A 187 -2.97 -0.95 11.73
C ALA A 187 -4.35 -1.61 11.92
N LYS A 188 -5.18 -1.10 12.83
CA LYS A 188 -6.54 -1.58 13.03
C LYS A 188 -7.42 -1.31 11.80
N ALA A 189 -7.37 -0.11 11.24
CA ALA A 189 -8.13 0.25 10.03
C ALA A 189 -7.74 -0.62 8.84
N ASN A 190 -6.43 -0.86 8.64
CA ASN A 190 -5.94 -1.72 7.57
C ASN A 190 -6.35 -3.20 7.78
N TYR A 191 -6.42 -3.66 9.03
CA TYR A 191 -6.94 -4.99 9.34
C TYR A 191 -8.43 -5.14 8.98
N GLU A 192 -9.25 -4.16 9.34
CA GLU A 192 -10.66 -4.16 8.98
C GLU A 192 -10.87 -4.06 7.45
N SER A 193 -10.10 -3.21 6.78
CA SER A 193 -10.12 -3.10 5.32
C SER A 193 -9.74 -4.41 4.64
N LEU A 194 -8.75 -5.12 5.18
CA LEU A 194 -8.35 -6.44 4.68
C LEU A 194 -9.48 -7.47 4.83
N ASN A 195 -10.14 -7.53 5.99
CA ASN A 195 -11.23 -8.46 6.23
C ASN A 195 -12.42 -8.20 5.30
N VAL A 196 -12.77 -6.92 5.11
CA VAL A 196 -13.84 -6.51 4.19
C VAL A 196 -13.50 -6.86 2.75
N SER A 197 -12.33 -6.47 2.27
CA SER A 197 -11.92 -6.72 0.87
C SER A 197 -11.79 -8.22 0.58
N LYS A 198 -11.23 -8.99 1.50
CA LYS A 198 -11.16 -10.46 1.42
C LYS A 198 -12.54 -11.08 1.30
N LYS A 199 -13.46 -10.70 2.21
CA LYS A 199 -14.83 -11.23 2.21
C LYS A 199 -15.52 -11.03 0.87
N TYR A 200 -15.48 -9.82 0.31
CA TYR A 200 -16.19 -9.52 -0.93
C TYR A 200 -15.51 -10.12 -2.15
N PHE A 201 -14.19 -10.19 -2.19
CA PHE A 201 -13.46 -10.90 -3.24
C PHE A 201 -13.79 -12.41 -3.23
N GLU A 202 -13.79 -13.06 -2.06
CA GLU A 202 -14.14 -14.47 -1.94
C GLU A 202 -15.61 -14.76 -2.30
N GLN A 203 -16.54 -13.87 -1.91
CA GLN A 203 -17.94 -13.98 -2.31
C GLN A 203 -18.12 -13.85 -3.82
N TRP A 204 -17.47 -12.85 -4.43
CA TRP A 204 -17.49 -12.70 -5.88
C TRP A 204 -16.93 -13.93 -6.57
N ARG A 205 -15.76 -14.43 -6.15
CA ARG A 205 -15.15 -15.62 -6.73
C ARG A 205 -16.07 -16.84 -6.68
N LYS A 206 -16.69 -17.13 -5.54
CA LYS A 206 -17.64 -18.25 -5.38
C LYS A 206 -18.87 -18.13 -6.28
N LEU A 207 -19.34 -16.91 -6.52
CA LEU A 207 -20.54 -16.68 -7.37
C LEU A 207 -20.22 -16.77 -8.85
N THR A 208 -19.01 -16.42 -9.26
CA THR A 208 -18.67 -16.22 -10.68
C THR A 208 -17.77 -17.32 -11.24
N GLU A 209 -17.10 -18.11 -10.39
CA GLU A 209 -16.19 -19.17 -10.81
C GLU A 209 -16.93 -20.20 -11.72
N GLY A 210 -16.44 -20.34 -12.94
CA GLY A 210 -17.02 -21.22 -13.98
C GLY A 210 -18.34 -20.74 -14.63
N ARG A 211 -19.06 -19.80 -14.03
CA ARG A 211 -20.36 -19.33 -14.55
C ARG A 211 -20.21 -18.29 -15.65
N LEU A 212 -19.26 -17.39 -15.53
CA LEU A 212 -19.05 -16.34 -16.53
C LEU A 212 -18.54 -16.89 -17.86
N GLU A 213 -17.77 -17.98 -17.82
CA GLU A 213 -17.30 -18.67 -19.03
C GLU A 213 -18.41 -19.47 -19.71
N SER A 214 -19.15 -20.26 -18.93
CA SER A 214 -20.27 -21.04 -19.46
C SER A 214 -21.40 -20.17 -20.01
N SER A 215 -21.63 -19.00 -19.38
CA SER A 215 -22.67 -18.06 -19.87
C SER A 215 -22.34 -17.44 -21.24
N ALA A 216 -21.04 -17.20 -21.53
CA ALA A 216 -20.64 -16.64 -22.83
C ALA A 216 -21.01 -17.58 -24.00
N ASN A 217 -20.67 -18.87 -23.86
CA ASN A 217 -20.95 -19.86 -24.90
C ASN A 217 -22.47 -20.07 -25.12
N LEU A 218 -23.23 -20.04 -24.02
CA LEU A 218 -24.70 -20.15 -24.12
C LEU A 218 -25.30 -18.91 -24.77
N LEU A 219 -24.81 -17.72 -24.41
CA LEU A 219 -25.28 -16.45 -24.98
C LEU A 219 -25.04 -16.39 -26.48
N ASN A 220 -23.85 -16.76 -26.94
CA ASN A 220 -23.53 -16.80 -28.38
C ASN A 220 -24.43 -17.75 -29.13
N LYS A 221 -24.63 -19.00 -28.66
CA LYS A 221 -25.48 -19.99 -29.28
C LYS A 221 -26.92 -19.52 -29.40
N ARG A 222 -27.49 -18.90 -28.38
CA ARG A 222 -28.86 -18.40 -28.39
C ARG A 222 -29.07 -17.24 -29.36
N TRP A 223 -28.07 -16.34 -29.43
CA TRP A 223 -28.13 -15.24 -30.40
C TRP A 223 -27.98 -15.73 -31.85
N GLU A 224 -27.07 -16.68 -32.13
CA GLU A 224 -26.89 -17.29 -33.44
C GLU A 224 -28.14 -18.03 -33.88
N ALA A 225 -28.83 -18.70 -32.95
CA ALA A 225 -30.10 -19.39 -33.21
C ALA A 225 -31.29 -18.44 -33.42
N GLY A 226 -31.12 -17.13 -33.10
CA GLY A 226 -32.21 -16.15 -33.15
C GLY A 226 -33.15 -16.19 -31.96
N ASP A 227 -32.79 -16.90 -30.87
CA ASP A 227 -33.59 -17.00 -29.64
C ASP A 227 -33.57 -15.72 -28.80
N ILE A 228 -32.60 -14.84 -29.02
CA ILE A 228 -32.48 -13.53 -28.39
C ILE A 228 -32.14 -12.47 -29.44
N ASN A 229 -32.66 -11.26 -29.26
CA ASN A 229 -32.34 -10.15 -30.15
C ASN A 229 -30.93 -9.57 -29.86
N THR A 230 -30.45 -8.74 -30.79
CA THR A 230 -29.11 -8.14 -30.71
C THR A 230 -28.94 -7.22 -29.49
N SER A 231 -29.98 -6.48 -29.13
CA SER A 231 -29.97 -5.58 -27.97
C SER A 231 -29.77 -6.34 -26.65
N ASP A 232 -30.54 -7.42 -26.46
CA ASP A 232 -30.42 -8.28 -25.26
C ASP A 232 -29.09 -9.00 -25.23
N TYR A 233 -28.58 -9.45 -26.38
CA TYR A 233 -27.26 -10.05 -26.50
C TYR A 233 -26.16 -9.08 -26.04
N LEU A 234 -26.16 -7.84 -26.56
CA LEU A 234 -25.19 -6.81 -26.20
C LEU A 234 -25.31 -6.41 -24.74
N LEU A 235 -26.53 -6.30 -24.20
CA LEU A 235 -26.78 -5.99 -22.80
C LEU A 235 -26.12 -7.04 -21.88
N VAL A 236 -26.37 -8.33 -22.14
CA VAL A 236 -25.79 -9.42 -21.32
C VAL A 236 -24.27 -9.50 -21.49
N LEU A 237 -23.75 -9.26 -22.70
CA LEU A 237 -22.32 -9.22 -22.98
C LEU A 237 -21.64 -8.09 -22.17
N ASN A 238 -22.25 -6.91 -22.13
CA ASN A 238 -21.75 -5.78 -21.35
C ASN A 238 -21.80 -6.05 -19.84
N GLN A 239 -22.91 -6.58 -19.32
CA GLN A 239 -23.04 -6.95 -17.90
C GLN A 239 -22.00 -8.01 -17.49
N ARG A 240 -21.73 -8.97 -18.37
CA ARG A 240 -20.67 -9.97 -18.14
C ARG A 240 -19.29 -9.32 -18.05
N ALA A 241 -18.97 -8.43 -18.97
CA ALA A 241 -17.69 -7.73 -18.98
C ALA A 241 -17.51 -6.88 -17.70
N GLU A 242 -18.56 -6.14 -17.30
CA GLU A 242 -18.54 -5.38 -16.04
C GLU A 242 -18.36 -6.27 -14.80
N GLY A 243 -18.99 -7.46 -14.79
CA GLY A 243 -18.81 -8.45 -13.73
C GLY A 243 -17.36 -8.94 -13.62
N LEU A 244 -16.68 -9.18 -14.75
CA LEU A 244 -15.28 -9.56 -14.81
C LEU A 244 -14.37 -8.39 -14.35
N HIS A 245 -14.64 -7.17 -14.80
CA HIS A 245 -13.93 -5.97 -14.33
C HIS A 245 -14.09 -5.75 -12.82
N ALA A 246 -15.29 -5.97 -12.29
CA ALA A 246 -15.52 -5.91 -10.84
C ALA A 246 -14.65 -6.91 -10.10
N GLY A 247 -14.50 -8.13 -10.63
CA GLY A 247 -13.60 -9.14 -10.06
C GLY A 247 -12.14 -8.71 -10.01
N ILE A 248 -11.63 -8.15 -11.12
CA ILE A 248 -10.27 -7.62 -11.18
C ILE A 248 -10.07 -6.49 -10.14
N ARG A 249 -11.05 -5.59 -10.00
CA ARG A 249 -11.01 -4.53 -8.98
C ARG A 249 -11.01 -5.08 -7.55
N LEU A 250 -11.88 -6.06 -7.25
CA LEU A 250 -11.96 -6.69 -5.93
C LEU A 250 -10.68 -7.44 -5.58
N GLU A 251 -10.10 -8.18 -6.52
CA GLU A 251 -8.80 -8.83 -6.34
C GLU A 251 -7.70 -7.83 -6.03
N ASN A 252 -7.64 -6.74 -6.79
CA ASN A 252 -6.66 -5.67 -6.59
C ASN A 252 -6.83 -4.99 -5.23
N GLN A 253 -8.07 -4.66 -4.83
CA GLN A 253 -8.36 -4.08 -3.52
C GLN A 253 -7.95 -5.00 -2.38
N PHE A 254 -8.22 -6.31 -2.50
CA PHE A 254 -7.80 -7.30 -1.52
C PHE A 254 -6.26 -7.34 -1.41
N LYS A 255 -5.55 -7.41 -2.54
CA LYS A 255 -4.08 -7.43 -2.55
C LYS A 255 -3.46 -6.15 -1.96
N LEU A 256 -4.00 -4.98 -2.30
CA LEU A 256 -3.55 -3.70 -1.72
C LEU A 256 -3.83 -3.61 -0.22
N ALA A 257 -4.98 -4.10 0.24
CA ALA A 257 -5.31 -4.14 1.67
C ALA A 257 -4.39 -5.10 2.43
N GLU A 258 -4.03 -6.24 1.83
CA GLU A 258 -3.05 -7.20 2.37
C GLU A 258 -1.68 -6.53 2.57
N ILE A 259 -1.16 -5.87 1.54
CA ILE A 259 0.10 -5.13 1.59
C ILE A 259 0.05 -4.03 2.67
N SER A 260 -1.02 -3.22 2.67
CA SER A 260 -1.19 -2.12 3.61
C SER A 260 -1.23 -2.60 5.06
N PHE A 261 -1.90 -3.73 5.32
CA PHE A 261 -1.94 -4.34 6.64
C PHE A 261 -0.54 -4.79 7.08
N VAL A 262 0.18 -5.55 6.25
CA VAL A 262 1.53 -6.04 6.54
C VAL A 262 2.50 -4.87 6.81
N LEU A 263 2.44 -3.81 5.99
CA LEU A 263 3.24 -2.60 6.18
C LEU A 263 2.92 -1.90 7.52
N SER A 264 1.63 -1.77 7.84
CA SER A 264 1.19 -1.11 9.07
C SER A 264 1.57 -1.87 10.34
N MET A 265 1.80 -3.17 10.23
CA MET A 265 2.29 -4.02 11.32
C MET A 265 3.82 -4.06 11.43
N GLY A 266 4.55 -3.48 10.47
CA GLY A 266 6.02 -3.49 10.45
C GLY A 266 6.65 -4.87 10.33
N GLN A 267 5.97 -5.81 9.66
CA GLN A 267 6.37 -7.21 9.60
C GLN A 267 6.98 -7.64 8.26
N LEU A 268 7.38 -6.69 7.40
CA LEU A 268 7.93 -6.99 6.07
C LEU A 268 9.08 -8.00 6.08
N SER A 269 9.94 -7.96 7.08
CA SER A 269 11.09 -8.87 7.18
C SER A 269 10.73 -10.33 7.49
N LYS A 270 9.47 -10.61 7.82
CA LYS A 270 8.98 -11.97 8.07
C LYS A 270 8.35 -12.63 6.85
N PHE A 271 8.16 -11.85 5.81
CA PHE A 271 7.66 -12.34 4.54
C PHE A 271 8.86 -12.47 3.61
N GLU A 272 9.21 -13.67 3.22
CA GLU A 272 10.18 -13.93 2.16
C GLU A 272 9.59 -13.34 0.87
N ILE A 273 10.32 -12.36 0.30
CA ILE A 273 10.00 -11.71 -0.97
C ILE A 273 10.64 -12.54 -2.09
#